data_e4b9567ec9af1b38cab2aa134a56e27e
#
_entry.id   e4b9567ec9af1b38cab2aa134a56e27e
#
_cell.length_a   1.000
_cell.length_b   1.000
_cell.length_c   1.000
_cell.angle_alpha   90.00
_cell.angle_beta   90.00
_cell.angle_gamma   90.00
#
_symmetry.space_group_name_H-M   'P 1'
#
loop_
_entity.id
_entity.type
_entity.pdbx_description
1 polymer ?
#
loop_
_entity_poly.entity_id
_entity_poly.type
_entity_poly.pdbx_seq_one_letter_code
_entity_poly.pdbx_strand_id
1 'polypeptide(L)'
;MYLTILILPLLGSFVSGFLGRKIGITGSHIITCTCLILSSILATIAFYEVGLSSSPVTVYLFNWIDSEYMTISWEFLFDQLTVSMFIPVLYISSLIHIFSTDYMAEDPHNQRFFSYLSLFTFFMLVLVSGANFFVMFVGWEGIGIVSYLLINFWFTRIQANKAAILALTMNRVGDMGLSIGYFALFALFGSLDYATIFSIVPFMNETAITIIGLLLLTGAMAKSAQIPLHSWLPGSMEGFKGVKHYISIIIYIIFFYIYIYIYIYIYSDHSYDFKYSSLLPILVLYLYPHYKLLLEIC
;
A
#
# COMPACT_ATOMS: atom_id res chain seq x y z
N MET A 1 -6.06 -20.83 -2.50
CA MET A 1 -6.63 -19.71 -3.25
C MET A 1 -6.07 -18.36 -2.77
N TYR A 2 -6.14 -18.01 -1.50
CA TYR A 2 -5.74 -16.69 -0.98
C TYR A 2 -4.26 -16.32 -1.23
N LEU A 3 -3.33 -17.21 -0.93
CA LEU A 3 -1.90 -17.01 -1.21
C LEU A 3 -1.59 -16.87 -2.71
N THR A 4 -2.34 -17.52 -3.58
CA THR A 4 -2.12 -17.41 -5.02
C THR A 4 -2.40 -16.02 -5.54
N ILE A 5 -3.33 -15.26 -4.92
CA ILE A 5 -3.60 -13.86 -5.27
C ILE A 5 -2.33 -13.00 -5.08
N LEU A 6 -1.58 -13.24 -3.99
CA LEU A 6 -0.34 -12.54 -3.68
C LEU A 6 0.84 -13.02 -4.56
N ILE A 7 0.95 -14.34 -4.76
CA ILE A 7 2.10 -14.93 -5.44
C ILE A 7 2.08 -14.65 -6.95
N LEU A 8 0.92 -14.58 -7.60
CA LEU A 8 0.83 -14.36 -9.05
C LEU A 8 1.51 -13.06 -9.52
N PRO A 9 1.27 -11.88 -8.93
CA PRO A 9 1.99 -10.66 -9.30
C PRO A 9 3.50 -10.76 -9.05
N LEU A 10 3.91 -11.43 -7.96
CA LEU A 10 5.32 -11.66 -7.66
C LEU A 10 5.98 -12.54 -8.74
N LEU A 11 5.34 -13.63 -9.13
CA LEU A 11 5.83 -14.47 -10.24
C LEU A 11 5.94 -13.69 -11.54
N GLY A 12 4.92 -12.87 -11.87
CA GLY A 12 4.97 -11.98 -13.03
C GLY A 12 6.17 -11.05 -13.00
N SER A 13 6.45 -10.43 -11.85
CA SER A 13 7.60 -9.54 -11.68
C SER A 13 8.95 -10.26 -11.78
N PHE A 14 9.06 -11.45 -11.19
CA PHE A 14 10.27 -12.26 -11.21
C PHE A 14 10.59 -12.73 -12.63
N VAL A 15 9.60 -13.28 -13.32
CA VAL A 15 9.77 -13.81 -14.68
C VAL A 15 10.13 -12.67 -15.66
N SER A 16 9.45 -11.54 -15.59
CA SER A 16 9.76 -10.40 -16.47
C SER A 16 11.12 -9.75 -16.16
N GLY A 17 11.53 -9.71 -14.90
CA GLY A 17 12.79 -9.10 -14.47
C GLY A 17 14.01 -9.96 -14.79
N PHE A 18 14.00 -11.22 -14.40
CA PHE A 18 15.17 -12.12 -14.54
C PHE A 18 15.19 -12.87 -15.86
N LEU A 19 14.05 -13.32 -16.34
CA LEU A 19 13.95 -14.11 -17.58
C LEU A 19 13.52 -13.28 -18.78
N GLY A 20 13.25 -11.99 -18.63
CA GLY A 20 12.71 -11.11 -19.67
C GLY A 20 13.56 -11.09 -20.94
N ARG A 21 14.90 -11.15 -20.82
CA ARG A 21 15.80 -11.23 -22.00
C ARG A 21 15.63 -12.51 -22.83
N LYS A 22 15.27 -13.63 -22.16
CA LYS A 22 15.07 -14.94 -22.84
C LYS A 22 13.67 -15.03 -23.46
N ILE A 23 12.67 -14.48 -22.77
CA ILE A 23 11.26 -14.57 -23.14
C ILE A 23 10.89 -13.52 -24.20
N GLY A 24 11.63 -12.43 -24.26
CA GLY A 24 11.34 -11.31 -25.15
C GLY A 24 10.29 -10.35 -24.61
N ILE A 25 9.99 -9.28 -25.38
CA ILE A 25 9.07 -8.21 -24.97
C ILE A 25 7.63 -8.74 -24.90
N THR A 26 7.18 -9.38 -25.96
CA THR A 26 5.81 -9.92 -26.07
C THR A 26 5.52 -10.98 -25.02
N GLY A 27 6.49 -11.85 -24.74
CA GLY A 27 6.33 -12.87 -23.70
C GLY A 27 6.24 -12.28 -22.29
N SER A 28 7.02 -11.24 -21.98
CA SER A 28 6.92 -10.55 -20.68
C SER A 28 5.57 -9.85 -20.50
N HIS A 29 5.02 -9.23 -21.54
CA HIS A 29 3.69 -8.63 -21.51
C HIS A 29 2.59 -9.66 -21.23
N ILE A 30 2.60 -10.77 -21.97
CA ILE A 30 1.60 -11.83 -21.81
C ILE A 30 1.64 -12.39 -20.40
N ILE A 31 2.82 -12.73 -19.88
CA ILE A 31 2.94 -13.33 -18.55
C ILE A 31 2.51 -12.36 -17.45
N THR A 32 2.97 -11.11 -17.46
CA THR A 32 2.60 -10.14 -16.42
C THR A 32 1.12 -9.79 -16.45
N CYS A 33 0.54 -9.55 -17.63
CA CYS A 33 -0.89 -9.27 -17.77
C CYS A 33 -1.75 -10.47 -17.37
N THR A 34 -1.41 -11.69 -17.80
CA THR A 34 -2.18 -12.89 -17.43
C THR A 34 -2.11 -13.18 -15.94
N CYS A 35 -0.95 -13.02 -15.29
CA CYS A 35 -0.84 -13.18 -13.84
C CYS A 35 -1.76 -12.21 -13.09
N LEU A 36 -1.83 -10.95 -13.51
CA LEU A 36 -2.69 -9.96 -12.86
C LEU A 36 -4.18 -10.17 -13.15
N ILE A 37 -4.54 -10.54 -14.36
CA ILE A 37 -5.93 -10.88 -14.69
C ILE A 37 -6.40 -12.08 -13.87
N LEU A 38 -5.57 -13.13 -13.76
CA LEU A 38 -5.88 -14.28 -12.93
C LEU A 38 -5.99 -13.89 -11.45
N SER A 39 -5.09 -13.04 -10.93
CA SER A 39 -5.20 -12.59 -9.54
C SER A 39 -6.45 -11.74 -9.30
N SER A 40 -6.90 -10.94 -10.28
CA SER A 40 -8.14 -10.16 -10.17
C SER A 40 -9.40 -11.05 -10.15
N ILE A 41 -9.42 -12.12 -10.95
CA ILE A 41 -10.51 -13.10 -10.93
C ILE A 41 -10.55 -13.84 -9.58
N LEU A 42 -9.38 -14.25 -9.06
CA LEU A 42 -9.31 -14.90 -7.75
C LEU A 42 -9.73 -13.96 -6.61
N ALA A 43 -9.41 -12.67 -6.72
CA ALA A 43 -9.85 -11.67 -5.75
C ALA A 43 -11.37 -11.48 -5.74
N THR A 44 -12.04 -11.55 -6.89
CA THR A 44 -13.51 -11.51 -6.94
C THR A 44 -14.15 -12.74 -6.30
N ILE A 45 -13.56 -13.92 -6.49
CA ILE A 45 -14.02 -15.13 -5.81
C ILE A 45 -13.82 -15.00 -4.29
N ALA A 46 -12.65 -14.52 -3.85
CA ALA A 46 -12.38 -14.27 -2.45
C ALA A 46 -13.35 -13.23 -1.84
N PHE A 47 -13.72 -12.19 -2.59
CA PHE A 47 -14.73 -11.24 -2.17
C PHE A 47 -16.10 -11.89 -1.96
N TYR A 48 -16.47 -12.83 -2.82
CA TYR A 48 -17.71 -13.57 -2.66
C TYR A 48 -17.69 -14.45 -1.41
N GLU A 49 -16.56 -15.14 -1.16
CA GLU A 49 -16.42 -16.03 -0.01
C GLU A 49 -16.27 -15.30 1.33
N VAL A 50 -15.44 -14.28 1.40
CA VAL A 50 -15.12 -13.59 2.66
C VAL A 50 -15.95 -12.33 2.84
N GLY A 51 -16.09 -11.53 1.78
CA GLY A 51 -16.77 -10.24 1.84
C GLY A 51 -18.26 -10.36 2.13
N LEU A 52 -18.94 -11.33 1.50
CA LEU A 52 -20.38 -11.53 1.68
C LEU A 52 -20.72 -12.45 2.86
N SER A 53 -19.89 -13.49 3.14
CA SER A 53 -20.16 -14.44 4.23
C SER A 53 -19.62 -13.98 5.59
N SER A 54 -18.86 -12.89 5.65
CA SER A 54 -18.25 -12.36 6.89
C SER A 54 -17.36 -13.37 7.62
N SER A 55 -16.70 -14.26 6.87
CA SER A 55 -15.82 -15.30 7.41
C SER A 55 -14.36 -14.90 7.21
N PRO A 56 -13.69 -14.25 8.16
CA PRO A 56 -12.28 -13.87 8.01
C PRO A 56 -11.39 -15.12 7.96
N VAL A 57 -10.38 -15.10 7.10
CA VAL A 57 -9.42 -16.19 6.91
C VAL A 57 -8.02 -15.68 7.22
N THR A 58 -7.34 -16.31 8.16
CA THR A 58 -5.93 -16.06 8.45
C THR A 58 -5.06 -17.13 7.81
N VAL A 59 -3.99 -16.72 7.16
CA VAL A 59 -3.02 -17.64 6.54
C VAL A 59 -1.68 -17.43 7.19
N TYR A 60 -1.33 -18.31 8.12
CA TYR A 60 -0.04 -18.36 8.77
C TYR A 60 0.99 -19.05 7.86
N LEU A 61 2.19 -18.50 7.75
CA LEU A 61 3.30 -19.09 6.99
C LEU A 61 4.41 -19.61 7.91
N PHE A 62 5.04 -18.74 8.68
CA PHE A 62 6.12 -19.09 9.60
C PHE A 62 6.35 -17.97 10.64
N ASN A 63 7.05 -18.29 11.72
CA ASN A 63 7.54 -17.27 12.64
C ASN A 63 8.75 -16.58 12.04
N TRP A 64 8.65 -15.26 11.86
CA TRP A 64 9.74 -14.46 11.29
C TRP A 64 10.74 -14.02 12.35
N ILE A 65 10.23 -13.43 13.43
CA ILE A 65 11.05 -13.02 14.57
C ILE A 65 10.51 -13.78 15.78
N ASP A 66 11.37 -14.54 16.42
CA ASP A 66 11.04 -15.30 17.62
C ASP A 66 12.11 -15.05 18.67
N SER A 67 11.78 -14.29 19.69
CA SER A 67 12.62 -13.98 20.84
C SER A 67 11.80 -14.11 22.10
N GLU A 68 12.46 -14.18 23.28
CA GLU A 68 11.78 -14.33 24.58
C GLU A 68 10.70 -13.29 24.84
N TYR A 69 10.85 -12.09 24.29
CA TYR A 69 9.94 -10.95 24.51
C TYR A 69 9.04 -10.61 23.34
N MET A 70 9.35 -11.11 22.12
CA MET A 70 8.65 -10.71 20.92
C MET A 70 8.58 -11.86 19.92
N THR A 71 7.37 -12.28 19.60
CA THR A 71 7.09 -13.26 18.56
C THR A 71 6.31 -12.54 17.44
N ILE A 72 6.86 -12.51 16.23
CA ILE A 72 6.21 -11.95 15.05
C ILE A 72 6.08 -13.04 14.01
N SER A 73 4.84 -13.36 13.66
CA SER A 73 4.51 -14.31 12.61
C SER A 73 4.43 -13.62 11.26
N TRP A 74 4.84 -14.31 10.20
CA TRP A 74 4.52 -13.91 8.85
C TRP A 74 3.14 -14.46 8.50
N GLU A 75 2.15 -13.60 8.64
CA GLU A 75 0.74 -13.93 8.52
C GLU A 75 0.01 -12.96 7.61
N PHE A 76 -0.98 -13.48 6.89
CA PHE A 76 -1.90 -12.69 6.08
C PHE A 76 -3.32 -12.85 6.58
N LEU A 77 -4.01 -11.73 6.74
CA LEU A 77 -5.41 -11.67 7.15
C LEU A 77 -6.27 -11.28 5.93
N PHE A 78 -7.26 -12.10 5.65
CA PHE A 78 -8.27 -11.83 4.63
C PHE A 78 -9.61 -11.62 5.32
N ASP A 79 -9.93 -10.40 5.63
CA ASP A 79 -11.20 -9.96 6.19
C ASP A 79 -12.03 -9.22 5.13
N GLN A 80 -13.21 -8.74 5.48
CA GLN A 80 -14.07 -8.01 4.57
C GLN A 80 -13.39 -6.75 4.01
N LEU A 81 -12.60 -6.06 4.83
CA LEU A 81 -11.91 -4.85 4.43
C LEU A 81 -10.79 -5.15 3.42
N THR A 82 -9.93 -6.14 3.71
CA THR A 82 -8.81 -6.51 2.84
C THR A 82 -9.30 -6.97 1.47
N VAL A 83 -10.33 -7.82 1.44
CA VAL A 83 -10.87 -8.35 0.19
C VAL A 83 -11.59 -7.27 -0.63
N SER A 84 -12.31 -6.35 0.01
CA SER A 84 -12.92 -5.21 -0.68
C SER A 84 -11.87 -4.28 -1.31
N MET A 85 -10.70 -4.12 -0.66
CA MET A 85 -9.60 -3.33 -1.19
C MET A 85 -8.81 -4.04 -2.30
N PHE A 86 -8.78 -5.36 -2.33
CA PHE A 86 -8.13 -6.10 -3.42
C PHE A 86 -8.80 -5.84 -4.77
N ILE A 87 -10.12 -5.66 -4.80
CA ILE A 87 -10.85 -5.41 -6.04
C ILE A 87 -10.32 -4.18 -6.77
N PRO A 88 -10.39 -2.95 -6.23
CA PRO A 88 -9.91 -1.77 -6.94
C PRO A 88 -8.41 -1.86 -7.26
N VAL A 89 -7.59 -2.39 -6.35
CA VAL A 89 -6.14 -2.50 -6.57
C VAL A 89 -5.85 -3.38 -7.77
N LEU A 90 -6.40 -4.60 -7.84
CA LEU A 90 -6.08 -5.55 -8.90
C LEU A 90 -6.75 -5.21 -10.23
N TYR A 91 -7.98 -4.71 -10.23
CA TYR A 91 -8.65 -4.29 -11.46
C TYR A 91 -7.94 -3.11 -12.11
N ILE A 92 -7.64 -2.06 -11.35
CA ILE A 92 -6.93 -0.89 -11.88
C ILE A 92 -5.53 -1.30 -12.34
N SER A 93 -4.83 -2.13 -11.56
CA SER A 93 -3.51 -2.64 -11.94
C SER A 93 -3.54 -3.43 -13.24
N SER A 94 -4.51 -4.33 -13.44
CA SER A 94 -4.65 -5.11 -14.66
C SER A 94 -4.91 -4.23 -15.88
N LEU A 95 -5.79 -3.24 -15.77
CA LEU A 95 -6.06 -2.28 -16.85
C LEU A 95 -4.82 -1.47 -17.22
N ILE A 96 -4.05 -1.03 -16.22
CA ILE A 96 -2.84 -0.25 -16.46
C ILE A 96 -1.74 -1.11 -17.10
N HIS A 97 -1.61 -2.39 -16.71
CA HIS A 97 -0.68 -3.28 -17.40
C HIS A 97 -1.04 -3.44 -18.87
N ILE A 98 -2.33 -3.62 -19.19
CA ILE A 98 -2.79 -3.71 -20.58
C ILE A 98 -2.51 -2.40 -21.33
N PHE A 99 -2.84 -1.25 -20.75
CA PHE A 99 -2.55 0.06 -21.34
C PHE A 99 -1.04 0.27 -21.56
N SER A 100 -0.23 -0.16 -20.61
CA SER A 100 1.23 0.01 -20.66
C SER A 100 1.90 -0.82 -21.75
N THR A 101 1.25 -1.88 -22.28
CA THR A 101 1.81 -2.66 -23.38
C THR A 101 2.00 -1.83 -24.65
N ASP A 102 1.03 -0.99 -24.94
CA ASP A 102 1.08 -0.09 -26.10
C ASP A 102 1.96 1.14 -25.81
N TYR A 103 1.80 1.71 -24.62
CA TYR A 103 2.54 2.90 -24.20
C TYR A 103 4.07 2.70 -24.20
N MET A 104 4.56 1.51 -23.83
CA MET A 104 5.97 1.17 -23.72
C MET A 104 6.52 0.44 -24.94
N ALA A 105 5.74 0.31 -26.02
CA ALA A 105 6.11 -0.49 -27.18
C ALA A 105 7.45 -0.07 -27.81
N GLU A 106 7.74 1.24 -27.82
CA GLU A 106 8.97 1.82 -28.39
C GLU A 106 10.17 1.86 -27.42
N ASP A 107 9.97 1.57 -26.12
CA ASP A 107 11.03 1.68 -25.11
C ASP A 107 11.86 0.39 -25.05
N PRO A 108 13.22 0.47 -25.13
CA PRO A 108 14.09 -0.70 -25.09
C PRO A 108 14.10 -1.42 -23.71
N HIS A 109 13.70 -0.77 -22.65
CA HIS A 109 13.70 -1.30 -21.28
C HIS A 109 12.32 -1.76 -20.81
N ASN A 110 11.45 -2.14 -21.72
CA ASN A 110 10.09 -2.53 -21.48
C ASN A 110 9.94 -3.64 -20.42
N GLN A 111 10.72 -4.73 -20.48
CA GLN A 111 10.64 -5.85 -19.53
C GLN A 111 10.93 -5.40 -18.07
N ARG A 112 11.88 -4.49 -17.88
CA ARG A 112 12.21 -3.92 -16.56
C ARG A 112 11.04 -3.10 -16.02
N PHE A 113 10.35 -2.36 -16.87
CA PHE A 113 9.17 -1.59 -16.49
C PHE A 113 8.05 -2.49 -15.98
N PHE A 114 7.70 -3.54 -16.72
CA PHE A 114 6.65 -4.49 -16.32
C PHE A 114 7.01 -5.26 -15.06
N SER A 115 8.30 -5.55 -14.85
CA SER A 115 8.77 -6.15 -13.60
C SER A 115 8.50 -5.23 -12.40
N TYR A 116 8.86 -3.95 -12.49
CA TYR A 116 8.61 -2.99 -11.41
C TYR A 116 7.11 -2.77 -11.17
N LEU A 117 6.33 -2.69 -12.23
CA LEU A 117 4.89 -2.46 -12.12
C LEU A 117 4.19 -3.65 -11.42
N SER A 118 4.55 -4.89 -11.76
CA SER A 118 4.01 -6.09 -11.10
C SER A 118 4.52 -6.21 -9.66
N LEU A 119 5.78 -5.85 -9.40
CA LEU A 119 6.34 -5.83 -8.06
C LEU A 119 5.65 -4.81 -7.16
N PHE A 120 5.28 -3.66 -7.72
CA PHE A 120 4.49 -2.65 -7.03
C PHE A 120 3.14 -3.19 -6.57
N THR A 121 2.43 -3.89 -7.46
CA THR A 121 1.14 -4.52 -7.11
C THR A 121 1.28 -5.60 -6.05
N PHE A 122 2.36 -6.39 -6.10
CA PHE A 122 2.64 -7.38 -5.07
C PHE A 122 2.79 -6.73 -3.68
N PHE A 123 3.62 -5.70 -3.54
CA PHE A 123 3.78 -5.02 -2.25
C PHE A 123 2.51 -4.31 -1.78
N MET A 124 1.68 -3.83 -2.71
CA MET A 124 0.34 -3.32 -2.36
C MET A 124 -0.54 -4.38 -1.73
N LEU A 125 -0.55 -5.59 -2.30
CA LEU A 125 -1.32 -6.69 -1.74
C LEU A 125 -0.78 -7.13 -0.38
N VAL A 126 0.56 -7.19 -0.22
CA VAL A 126 1.20 -7.50 1.07
C VAL A 126 0.83 -6.46 2.12
N LEU A 127 0.84 -5.16 1.76
CA LEU A 127 0.44 -4.09 2.67
C LEU A 127 -0.99 -4.26 3.15
N VAL A 128 -1.91 -4.53 2.23
CA VAL A 128 -3.34 -4.62 2.53
C VAL A 128 -3.67 -5.88 3.33
N SER A 129 -3.00 -7.00 3.07
CA SER A 129 -3.30 -8.30 3.70
C SER A 129 -2.48 -8.60 4.95
N GLY A 130 -1.52 -7.77 5.34
CA GLY A 130 -0.71 -8.01 6.54
C GLY A 130 -1.55 -8.17 7.80
N ALA A 131 -1.36 -9.24 8.58
CA ALA A 131 -2.08 -9.49 9.82
C ALA A 131 -1.51 -8.75 11.03
N ASN A 132 -0.30 -8.22 10.90
CA ASN A 132 0.35 -7.44 11.94
C ASN A 132 1.05 -6.19 11.36
N PHE A 133 1.39 -5.25 12.24
CA PHE A 133 2.03 -3.99 11.85
C PHE A 133 3.40 -4.18 11.17
N PHE A 134 4.14 -5.25 11.45
CA PHE A 134 5.44 -5.50 10.82
C PHE A 134 5.29 -5.98 9.38
N VAL A 135 4.41 -6.92 9.10
CA VAL A 135 4.14 -7.37 7.72
C VAL A 135 3.56 -6.23 6.89
N MET A 136 2.67 -5.43 7.47
CA MET A 136 2.18 -4.21 6.83
C MET A 136 3.33 -3.26 6.50
N PHE A 137 4.29 -3.07 7.41
CA PHE A 137 5.44 -2.18 7.19
C PHE A 137 6.37 -2.69 6.07
N VAL A 138 6.54 -3.99 5.90
CA VAL A 138 7.28 -4.54 4.75
C VAL A 138 6.61 -4.16 3.43
N GLY A 139 5.29 -4.31 3.33
CA GLY A 139 4.53 -3.83 2.17
C GLY A 139 4.70 -2.32 1.95
N TRP A 140 4.62 -1.55 3.03
CA TRP A 140 4.77 -0.09 3.03
C TRP A 140 6.10 0.39 2.47
N GLU A 141 7.20 -0.15 2.97
CA GLU A 141 8.56 0.16 2.50
C GLU A 141 8.79 -0.36 1.08
N GLY A 142 8.28 -1.55 0.77
CA GLY A 142 8.37 -2.13 -0.57
C GLY A 142 7.75 -1.24 -1.64
N ILE A 143 6.56 -0.69 -1.39
CA ILE A 143 5.92 0.29 -2.27
C ILE A 143 6.79 1.55 -2.41
N GLY A 144 7.38 2.04 -1.32
CA GLY A 144 8.27 3.20 -1.34
C GLY A 144 9.48 3.00 -2.26
N ILE A 145 10.15 1.85 -2.16
CA ILE A 145 11.31 1.51 -2.99
C ILE A 145 10.90 1.37 -4.46
N VAL A 146 9.82 0.63 -4.73
CA VAL A 146 9.40 0.39 -6.11
C VAL A 146 8.86 1.67 -6.76
N SER A 147 8.18 2.54 -6.02
CA SER A 147 7.78 3.85 -6.52
C SER A 147 8.98 4.72 -6.90
N TYR A 148 10.04 4.71 -6.09
CA TYR A 148 11.32 5.36 -6.42
C TYR A 148 11.89 4.83 -7.74
N LEU A 149 11.91 3.50 -7.94
CA LEU A 149 12.42 2.88 -9.18
C LEU A 149 11.57 3.23 -10.41
N LEU A 150 10.26 3.38 -10.23
CA LEU A 150 9.34 3.79 -11.30
C LEU A 150 9.48 5.27 -11.65
N ILE A 151 9.63 6.16 -10.67
CA ILE A 151 9.86 7.59 -10.91
C ILE A 151 11.20 7.79 -11.61
N ASN A 152 12.24 7.06 -11.16
CA ASN A 152 13.60 7.12 -11.71
C ASN A 152 13.81 6.17 -12.89
N PHE A 153 12.75 5.73 -13.56
CA PHE A 153 12.86 4.77 -14.66
C PHE A 153 13.78 5.26 -15.78
N TRP A 154 13.63 6.51 -16.18
CA TRP A 154 14.54 7.20 -17.12
C TRP A 154 15.67 7.93 -16.35
N PHE A 155 16.57 7.16 -15.78
CA PHE A 155 17.69 7.62 -14.96
C PHE A 155 18.64 8.61 -15.66
N THR A 156 18.58 8.74 -16.99
CA THR A 156 19.34 9.72 -17.77
C THR A 156 18.82 11.15 -17.59
N ARG A 157 17.57 11.32 -17.14
CA ARG A 157 16.97 12.63 -16.88
C ARG A 157 17.28 13.12 -15.48
N ILE A 158 18.04 14.19 -15.36
CA ILE A 158 18.42 14.80 -14.07
C ILE A 158 17.18 15.20 -13.25
N GLN A 159 16.13 15.69 -13.89
CA GLN A 159 14.88 16.07 -13.22
C GLN A 159 14.18 14.87 -12.58
N ALA A 160 14.11 13.74 -13.30
CA ALA A 160 13.55 12.50 -12.76
C ALA A 160 14.34 11.99 -11.55
N ASN A 161 15.68 12.05 -11.58
CA ASN A 161 16.53 11.66 -10.47
C ASN A 161 16.30 12.53 -9.24
N LYS A 162 16.25 13.86 -9.40
CA LYS A 162 15.95 14.79 -8.31
C LYS A 162 14.57 14.54 -7.70
N ALA A 163 13.56 14.33 -8.55
CA ALA A 163 12.20 14.05 -8.12
C ALA A 163 12.10 12.71 -7.34
N ALA A 164 12.79 11.68 -7.82
CA ALA A 164 12.82 10.38 -7.16
C ALA A 164 13.49 10.45 -5.77
N ILE A 165 14.62 11.15 -5.65
CA ILE A 165 15.30 11.37 -4.37
C ILE A 165 14.42 12.16 -3.42
N LEU A 166 13.76 13.23 -3.90
CA LEU A 166 12.84 14.02 -3.09
C LEU A 166 11.68 13.16 -2.58
N ALA A 167 11.07 12.33 -3.45
CA ALA A 167 10.00 11.43 -3.06
C ALA A 167 10.46 10.42 -1.99
N LEU A 168 11.65 9.83 -2.16
CA LEU A 168 12.20 8.89 -1.19
C LEU A 168 12.45 9.56 0.17
N THR A 169 13.07 10.75 0.19
CA THR A 169 13.40 11.46 1.44
C THR A 169 12.16 11.90 2.18
N MET A 170 11.15 12.45 1.50
CA MET A 170 9.90 12.88 2.13
C MET A 170 9.09 11.72 2.69
N ASN A 171 9.02 10.61 1.96
CA ASN A 171 8.40 9.39 2.47
C ASN A 171 9.15 8.84 3.69
N ARG A 172 10.49 8.85 3.68
CA ARG A 172 11.29 8.38 4.81
C ARG A 172 11.07 9.21 6.09
N VAL A 173 10.82 10.51 5.97
CA VAL A 173 10.46 11.36 7.12
C VAL A 173 9.14 10.88 7.75
N GLY A 174 8.14 10.54 6.92
CA GLY A 174 6.89 9.95 7.42
C GLY A 174 7.09 8.55 8.03
N ASP A 175 7.94 7.73 7.42
CA ASP A 175 8.25 6.39 7.89
C ASP A 175 8.95 6.37 9.25
N MET A 176 9.72 7.43 9.59
CA MET A 176 10.25 7.63 10.94
C MET A 176 9.13 7.80 11.98
N GLY A 177 8.12 8.63 11.69
CA GLY A 177 6.97 8.78 12.59
C GLY A 177 6.21 7.46 12.77
N LEU A 178 6.00 6.73 11.66
CA LEU A 178 5.34 5.43 11.67
C LEU A 178 6.10 4.41 12.52
N SER A 179 7.43 4.32 12.38
CA SER A 179 8.26 3.39 13.14
C SER A 179 8.29 3.70 14.64
N ILE A 180 8.34 4.97 15.03
CA ILE A 180 8.21 5.38 16.43
C ILE A 180 6.83 4.96 16.96
N GLY A 181 5.76 5.09 16.15
CA GLY A 181 4.43 4.61 16.50
C GLY A 181 4.40 3.11 16.78
N TYR A 182 5.06 2.28 15.96
CA TYR A 182 5.14 0.83 16.19
C TYR A 182 5.93 0.46 17.43
N PHE A 183 7.05 1.13 17.70
CA PHE A 183 7.80 0.92 18.94
C PHE A 183 6.99 1.30 20.18
N ALA A 184 6.21 2.37 20.10
CA ALA A 184 5.32 2.77 21.18
C ALA A 184 4.17 1.77 21.37
N LEU A 185 3.59 1.23 20.28
CA LEU A 185 2.61 0.15 20.35
C LEU A 185 3.19 -1.08 21.05
N PHE A 186 4.38 -1.51 20.62
CA PHE A 186 5.03 -2.66 21.24
C PHE A 186 5.33 -2.45 22.72
N ALA A 187 5.80 -1.25 23.10
CA ALA A 187 6.10 -0.92 24.49
C ALA A 187 4.84 -0.93 25.38
N LEU A 188 3.66 -0.59 24.85
CA LEU A 188 2.42 -0.55 25.61
C LEU A 188 1.69 -1.89 25.63
N PHE A 189 1.65 -2.62 24.51
CA PHE A 189 0.82 -3.81 24.34
C PHE A 189 1.61 -5.12 24.39
N GLY A 190 2.94 -5.06 24.22
CA GLY A 190 3.80 -6.25 24.20
C GLY A 190 3.66 -7.11 22.91
N SER A 191 2.75 -6.74 22.01
CA SER A 191 2.52 -7.40 20.73
C SER A 191 2.25 -6.40 19.62
N LEU A 192 2.36 -6.83 18.35
CA LEU A 192 2.07 -6.01 17.17
C LEU A 192 0.95 -6.60 16.30
N ASP A 193 0.28 -7.64 16.79
CA ASP A 193 -0.85 -8.25 16.10
C ASP A 193 -2.11 -7.39 16.27
N TYR A 194 -2.84 -7.21 15.20
CA TYR A 194 -4.04 -6.37 15.21
C TYR A 194 -5.10 -6.87 16.19
N ALA A 195 -5.34 -8.19 16.21
CA ALA A 195 -6.36 -8.77 17.10
C ALA A 195 -6.08 -8.51 18.57
N THR A 196 -4.82 -8.65 18.99
CA THR A 196 -4.41 -8.41 20.38
C THR A 196 -4.47 -6.94 20.74
N ILE A 197 -3.97 -6.06 19.86
CA ILE A 197 -3.98 -4.61 20.12
C ILE A 197 -5.42 -4.09 20.22
N PHE A 198 -6.29 -4.41 19.26
CA PHE A 198 -7.66 -3.91 19.25
C PHE A 198 -8.50 -4.40 20.44
N SER A 199 -8.21 -5.57 20.99
CA SER A 199 -8.90 -6.06 22.18
C SER A 199 -8.51 -5.32 23.46
N ILE A 200 -7.30 -4.76 23.53
CA ILE A 200 -6.74 -4.12 24.74
C ILE A 200 -6.91 -2.59 24.72
N VAL A 201 -6.93 -1.98 23.54
CA VAL A 201 -7.04 -0.51 23.36
C VAL A 201 -8.11 0.16 24.20
N PRO A 202 -9.35 -0.37 24.33
CA PRO A 202 -10.40 0.29 25.12
C PRO A 202 -10.07 0.47 26.60
N PHE A 203 -9.14 -0.33 27.11
CA PHE A 203 -8.77 -0.34 28.55
C PHE A 203 -7.52 0.49 28.83
N MET A 204 -6.89 1.09 27.80
CA MET A 204 -5.63 1.82 27.92
C MET A 204 -5.84 3.32 28.06
N ASN A 205 -4.77 4.03 28.42
CA ASN A 205 -4.79 5.49 28.58
C ASN A 205 -5.03 6.20 27.25
N GLU A 206 -6.11 6.96 27.15
CA GLU A 206 -6.52 7.71 25.93
C GLU A 206 -5.41 8.64 25.39
N THR A 207 -4.66 9.31 26.26
CA THR A 207 -3.59 10.23 25.84
C THR A 207 -2.44 9.50 25.15
N ALA A 208 -2.07 8.31 25.62
CA ALA A 208 -1.04 7.50 25.00
C ALA A 208 -1.50 6.98 23.63
N ILE A 209 -2.74 6.51 23.52
CA ILE A 209 -3.32 6.04 22.26
C ILE A 209 -3.42 7.17 21.24
N THR A 210 -3.84 8.36 21.65
CA THR A 210 -3.92 9.52 20.73
C THR A 210 -2.54 9.92 20.19
N ILE A 211 -1.50 9.91 21.02
CA ILE A 211 -0.12 10.20 20.57
C ILE A 211 0.34 9.15 19.55
N ILE A 212 0.10 7.87 19.83
CA ILE A 212 0.44 6.79 18.88
C ILE A 212 -0.33 6.94 17.58
N GLY A 213 -1.63 7.22 17.64
CA GLY A 213 -2.46 7.48 16.45
C GLY A 213 -1.93 8.63 15.60
N LEU A 214 -1.48 9.72 16.22
CA LEU A 214 -0.87 10.84 15.51
C LEU A 214 0.47 10.44 14.86
N LEU A 215 1.29 9.61 15.52
CA LEU A 215 2.54 9.11 14.95
C LEU A 215 2.29 8.21 13.74
N LEU A 216 1.31 7.32 13.80
CA LEU A 216 0.90 6.49 12.66
C LEU A 216 0.34 7.35 11.51
N LEU A 217 -0.42 8.40 11.87
CA LEU A 217 -0.97 9.35 10.89
C LEU A 217 0.13 10.10 10.14
N THR A 218 1.27 10.44 10.75
CA THR A 218 2.38 11.11 10.05
C THR A 218 2.91 10.28 8.88
N GLY A 219 3.01 8.96 9.04
CA GLY A 219 3.36 8.05 7.95
C GLY A 219 2.33 8.07 6.81
N ALA A 220 1.04 7.99 7.16
CA ALA A 220 -0.05 8.08 6.20
C ALA A 220 -0.05 9.43 5.45
N MET A 221 0.19 10.54 6.14
CA MET A 221 0.29 11.89 5.54
C MET A 221 1.44 12.00 4.54
N ALA A 222 2.58 11.38 4.80
CA ALA A 222 3.71 11.37 3.87
C ALA A 222 3.38 10.63 2.56
N LYS A 223 2.84 9.43 2.66
CA LYS A 223 2.46 8.62 1.47
C LYS A 223 1.31 9.23 0.68
N SER A 224 0.34 9.85 1.34
CA SER A 224 -0.80 10.53 0.70
C SER A 224 -0.50 11.97 0.27
N ALA A 225 0.74 12.43 0.44
CA ALA A 225 1.19 13.78 0.08
C ALA A 225 0.31 14.88 0.69
N GLN A 226 0.04 14.79 1.99
CA GLN A 226 -0.68 15.83 2.72
C GLN A 226 0.28 16.91 3.26
N ILE A 227 -0.25 18.09 3.53
CA ILE A 227 0.51 19.18 4.13
C ILE A 227 0.97 18.78 5.54
N PRO A 228 2.26 18.87 5.89
CA PRO A 228 3.36 19.57 5.17
C PRO A 228 4.19 18.69 4.22
N LEU A 229 3.92 17.38 4.09
CA LEU A 229 4.76 16.40 3.38
C LEU A 229 4.36 16.19 1.90
N HIS A 230 3.75 17.21 1.26
CA HIS A 230 3.18 17.11 -0.09
C HIS A 230 4.15 17.44 -1.24
N SER A 231 5.31 18.04 -0.95
CA SER A 231 6.19 18.63 -1.96
C SER A 231 6.77 17.63 -2.98
N TRP A 232 6.77 16.34 -2.68
CA TRP A 232 7.28 15.29 -3.54
C TRP A 232 6.31 14.90 -4.68
N LEU A 233 5.00 15.07 -4.47
CA LEU A 233 3.97 14.61 -5.42
C LEU A 233 4.04 15.34 -6.77
N PRO A 234 4.15 16.69 -6.84
CA PRO A 234 4.32 17.37 -8.12
C PRO A 234 5.58 16.93 -8.87
N GLY A 235 6.68 16.71 -8.13
CA GLY A 235 7.93 16.22 -8.70
C GLY A 235 7.83 14.80 -9.26
N SER A 236 7.07 13.91 -8.63
CA SER A 236 6.87 12.55 -9.12
C SER A 236 6.22 12.48 -10.50
N MET A 237 5.56 13.57 -10.92
CA MET A 237 4.95 13.72 -12.23
C MET A 237 5.96 13.87 -13.39
N GLU A 238 7.25 14.09 -13.11
CA GLU A 238 8.34 14.06 -14.09
C GLU A 238 8.64 12.67 -14.65
N GLY A 239 8.20 11.64 -13.93
CA GLY A 239 8.27 10.26 -14.38
C GLY A 239 7.27 9.97 -15.53
N PHE A 240 6.87 8.77 -15.64
CA PHE A 240 5.98 8.24 -16.66
C PHE A 240 4.60 8.92 -16.71
N LYS A 241 4.18 9.49 -17.82
CA LYS A 241 2.84 10.10 -17.93
C LYS A 241 1.70 9.10 -17.72
N GLY A 242 1.83 7.83 -18.14
CA GLY A 242 0.82 6.79 -17.94
C GLY A 242 0.80 6.24 -16.51
N VAL A 243 1.96 6.06 -15.88
CA VAL A 243 2.10 5.61 -14.49
C VAL A 243 1.74 6.72 -13.49
N LYS A 244 1.79 7.96 -13.91
CA LYS A 244 1.37 9.14 -13.17
C LYS A 244 -0.01 8.97 -12.53
N HIS A 245 -1.02 8.62 -13.32
CA HIS A 245 -2.38 8.37 -12.82
C HIS A 245 -2.46 7.13 -11.95
N TYR A 246 -1.69 6.09 -12.26
CA TYR A 246 -1.64 4.87 -11.48
C TYR A 246 -1.08 5.09 -10.06
N ILE A 247 0.08 5.71 -9.96
CA ILE A 247 0.68 6.02 -8.65
C ILE A 247 -0.25 6.92 -7.84
N SER A 248 -0.87 7.93 -8.45
CA SER A 248 -1.81 8.79 -7.75
C SER A 248 -3.05 8.04 -7.29
N ILE A 249 -3.68 7.23 -8.13
CA ILE A 249 -4.86 6.42 -7.77
C ILE A 249 -4.52 5.44 -6.64
N ILE A 250 -3.38 4.75 -6.72
CA ILE A 250 -2.97 3.82 -5.67
C ILE A 250 -2.65 4.56 -4.37
N ILE A 251 -2.00 5.72 -4.43
CA ILE A 251 -1.78 6.55 -3.25
C ILE A 251 -3.12 6.91 -2.58
N TYR A 252 -4.17 7.23 -3.37
CA TYR A 252 -5.51 7.47 -2.82
C TYR A 252 -6.13 6.22 -2.22
N ILE A 253 -5.97 5.06 -2.85
CA ILE A 253 -6.47 3.79 -2.32
C ILE A 253 -5.76 3.45 -1.01
N ILE A 254 -4.43 3.62 -0.95
CA ILE A 254 -3.64 3.43 0.29
C ILE A 254 -4.13 4.39 1.37
N PHE A 255 -4.30 5.66 1.02
CA PHE A 255 -4.78 6.67 1.96
C PHE A 255 -6.17 6.32 2.50
N PHE A 256 -7.10 5.94 1.61
CA PHE A 256 -8.45 5.53 2.00
C PHE A 256 -8.43 4.29 2.90
N TYR A 257 -7.58 3.31 2.58
CA TYR A 257 -7.39 2.12 3.40
C TYR A 257 -6.84 2.45 4.79
N ILE A 258 -5.75 3.21 4.86
CA ILE A 258 -5.13 3.59 6.14
C ILE A 258 -6.07 4.50 6.93
N TYR A 259 -6.80 5.40 6.26
CA TYR A 259 -7.80 6.24 6.89
C TYR A 259 -8.94 5.42 7.49
N ILE A 260 -9.51 4.48 6.74
CA ILE A 260 -10.52 3.56 7.25
C ILE A 260 -9.96 2.72 8.39
N TYR A 261 -8.71 2.25 8.27
CA TYR A 261 -8.07 1.44 9.29
C TYR A 261 -7.84 2.23 10.59
N ILE A 262 -7.30 3.45 10.50
CA ILE A 262 -7.15 4.35 11.65
C ILE A 262 -8.52 4.78 12.19
N TYR A 263 -9.50 5.01 11.33
CA TYR A 263 -10.87 5.37 11.72
C TYR A 263 -11.56 4.23 12.47
N ILE A 264 -11.48 3.01 11.95
CA ILE A 264 -11.99 1.81 12.65
C ILE A 264 -11.26 1.64 13.99
N TYR A 265 -9.94 1.82 14.01
CA TYR A 265 -9.12 1.75 15.20
C TYR A 265 -9.54 2.76 16.29
N ILE A 266 -9.87 3.99 15.91
CA ILE A 266 -10.28 5.04 16.85
C ILE A 266 -11.76 4.90 17.25
N TYR A 267 -12.62 4.36 16.36
CA TYR A 267 -14.08 4.35 16.54
C TYR A 267 -14.68 3.00 16.90
N SER A 268 -13.97 1.89 16.79
CA SER A 268 -14.54 0.56 17.03
C SER A 268 -15.05 0.33 18.49
N ASP A 269 -14.71 1.22 19.43
CA ASP A 269 -14.99 1.02 20.84
C ASP A 269 -15.73 2.15 21.61
N HIS A 270 -16.15 3.19 20.94
CA HIS A 270 -16.96 4.21 21.61
C HIS A 270 -18.43 4.22 21.15
N SER A 271 -19.19 3.25 21.64
CA SER A 271 -20.65 3.31 21.66
C SER A 271 -21.21 4.39 22.63
N TYR A 272 -20.34 5.12 23.33
CA TYR A 272 -20.68 6.19 24.26
C TYR A 272 -19.75 7.40 24.06
N ASP A 273 -20.34 8.45 23.52
CA ASP A 273 -19.92 9.85 23.42
C ASP A 273 -19.38 10.37 22.08
N PHE A 274 -20.30 11.05 21.46
CA PHE A 274 -20.24 11.85 20.22
C PHE A 274 -19.23 13.01 20.23
N LYS A 275 -18.22 13.01 21.10
CA LYS A 275 -17.29 14.14 21.30
C LYS A 275 -16.16 14.23 20.27
N TYR A 276 -15.86 13.17 19.53
CA TYR A 276 -14.77 13.16 18.52
C TYR A 276 -15.24 13.38 17.06
N SER A 277 -16.52 13.72 16.86
CA SER A 277 -17.06 14.12 15.56
C SER A 277 -16.41 15.40 14.99
N SER A 278 -15.60 16.11 15.79
CA SER A 278 -14.93 17.35 15.39
C SER A 278 -13.66 17.12 14.53
N LEU A 279 -13.06 15.93 14.55
CA LEU A 279 -11.89 15.62 13.70
C LEU A 279 -12.29 15.24 12.26
N LEU A 280 -13.50 14.70 12.08
CA LEU A 280 -14.03 14.36 10.75
C LEU A 280 -14.16 15.57 9.83
N PRO A 281 -14.75 16.71 10.26
CA PRO A 281 -14.83 17.90 9.42
C PRO A 281 -13.46 18.53 9.14
N ILE A 282 -12.51 18.45 10.07
CA ILE A 282 -11.14 18.96 9.86
C ILE A 282 -10.43 18.11 8.80
N LEU A 283 -10.57 16.80 8.84
CA LEU A 283 -10.03 15.88 7.83
C LEU A 283 -10.72 16.05 6.46
N VAL A 284 -12.02 16.25 6.43
CA VAL A 284 -12.78 16.54 5.20
C VAL A 284 -12.40 17.91 4.63
N LEU A 285 -12.22 18.92 5.47
CA LEU A 285 -11.74 20.25 5.06
C LEU A 285 -10.32 20.22 4.51
N TYR A 286 -9.45 19.32 5.00
CA TYR A 286 -8.11 19.10 4.43
C TYR A 286 -8.13 18.33 3.10
N LEU A 287 -9.14 17.50 2.87
CA LEU A 287 -9.29 16.73 1.62
C LEU A 287 -9.86 17.57 0.46
N TYR A 288 -10.71 18.54 0.77
CA TYR A 288 -11.44 19.34 -0.25
C TYR A 288 -10.52 20.16 -1.18
N PRO A 289 -9.45 20.84 -0.71
CA PRO A 289 -8.54 21.58 -1.59
C PRO A 289 -7.76 20.68 -2.54
N HIS A 290 -7.39 19.46 -2.09
CA HIS A 290 -6.64 18.51 -2.92
C HIS A 290 -7.52 17.88 -4.00
N TYR A 291 -8.79 17.66 -3.74
CA TYR A 291 -9.74 17.19 -4.74
C TYR A 291 -9.92 18.21 -5.87
N LYS A 292 -9.94 19.50 -5.54
CA LYS A 292 -10.02 20.59 -6.52
C LYS A 292 -8.75 20.73 -7.35
N LEU A 293 -7.59 20.59 -6.71
CA LEU A 293 -6.27 20.63 -7.38
C LEU A 293 -6.07 19.47 -8.36
N LEU A 294 -6.68 18.31 -8.09
CA LEU A 294 -6.67 17.15 -8.98
C LEU A 294 -7.60 17.30 -10.18
N LEU A 295 -8.76 17.94 -10.00
CA LEU A 295 -9.66 18.24 -11.10
C LEU A 295 -9.09 19.30 -12.05
N GLU A 296 -8.18 20.16 -11.57
CA GLU A 296 -7.49 21.16 -12.41
C GLU A 296 -6.23 20.60 -13.10
N ILE A 297 -5.71 19.44 -12.66
CA ILE A 297 -4.53 18.77 -13.23
C ILE A 297 -4.92 17.64 -14.20
N CYS A 298 -6.15 17.14 -14.15
CA CYS A 298 -6.74 16.24 -15.14
C CYS A 298 -7.34 17.00 -16.31
#